data_e7c613fa77c287c5175e5c31c38be214
#
_entry.id   e7c613fa77c287c5175e5c31c38be214
#
_cell.length_a   1.000
_cell.length_b   1.000
_cell.length_c   1.000
_cell.angle_alpha   90.00
_cell.angle_beta   90.00
_cell.angle_gamma   90.00
#
_symmetry.space_group_name_H-M   'P 1'
#
loop_
_entity.id
_entity.type
_entity.pdbx_description
1 polymer ?
#
loop_
_entity_poly.entity_id
_entity_poly.type
_entity_poly.pdbx_seq_one_letter_code
_entity_poly.pdbx_strand_id
1 'polypeptide(L)'
;MSYNNSMSSEMEDTNLKMVGLELMFLTPEKCSNAEGITAVELAKLVNLPVEEVKKKLNILKDKNIVRVKGMNPKFWKFDEYNFHRLDDDDEIFHLLCNFEDVDFDKYFTY
;
A
#
# COMPACT_ATOMS: atom_id res chain seq x y z
N MET A 1 6.29 -24.46 14.07
CA MET A 1 5.29 -23.93 13.30
C MET A 1 5.18 -22.46 13.38
N SER A 2 4.87 -21.94 14.52
CA SER A 2 4.61 -20.52 14.64
C SER A 2 5.84 -19.66 14.47
N TYR A 3 7.00 -20.20 14.68
CA TYR A 3 8.24 -19.41 14.56
C TYR A 3 8.47 -18.90 13.15
N ASN A 4 8.35 -19.81 12.19
CA ASN A 4 8.56 -19.44 10.80
C ASN A 4 7.52 -18.45 10.35
N ASN A 5 6.32 -18.60 10.87
CA ASN A 5 5.24 -17.68 10.52
C ASN A 5 5.51 -16.26 11.04
N SER A 6 6.14 -16.17 12.20
CA SER A 6 6.50 -14.88 12.76
C SER A 6 7.39 -14.08 11.84
N MET A 7 8.45 -14.70 11.35
CA MET A 7 9.36 -14.01 10.44
C MET A 7 8.68 -13.63 9.15
N SER A 8 7.87 -14.55 8.62
CA SER A 8 7.11 -14.26 7.39
C SER A 8 6.15 -13.10 7.61
N SER A 9 5.51 -13.07 8.76
CA SER A 9 4.56 -12.00 9.08
C SER A 9 5.24 -10.64 9.14
N GLU A 10 6.44 -10.58 9.71
CA GLU A 10 7.18 -9.33 9.77
C GLU A 10 7.52 -8.80 8.39
N MET A 11 7.96 -9.68 7.50
CA MET A 11 8.25 -9.29 6.12
C MET A 11 6.99 -8.86 5.40
N GLU A 12 5.89 -9.57 5.61
CA GLU A 12 4.62 -9.23 4.99
C GLU A 12 4.12 -7.88 5.48
N ASP A 13 4.25 -7.60 6.78
CA ASP A 13 3.85 -6.33 7.34
C ASP A 13 4.68 -5.19 6.78
N THR A 14 5.98 -5.38 6.62
CA THR A 14 6.86 -4.38 6.04
C THR A 14 6.44 -4.07 4.61
N ASN A 15 6.20 -5.10 3.81
CA ASN A 15 5.79 -4.91 2.42
C ASN A 15 4.41 -4.27 2.34
N LEU A 16 3.49 -4.68 3.19
CA LEU A 16 2.16 -4.10 3.23
C LEU A 16 2.24 -2.62 3.57
N LYS A 17 3.06 -2.27 4.54
CA LYS A 17 3.27 -0.88 4.93
C LYS A 17 3.84 -0.06 3.78
N MET A 18 4.86 -0.60 3.10
CA MET A 18 5.47 0.07 1.95
C MET A 18 4.46 0.37 0.86
N VAL A 19 3.66 -0.64 0.50
CA VAL A 19 2.65 -0.49 -0.53
C VAL A 19 1.58 0.53 -0.10
N GLY A 20 1.11 0.41 1.13
CA GLY A 20 0.08 1.31 1.65
C GLY A 20 0.55 2.75 1.73
N LEU A 21 1.76 2.98 2.23
CA LEU A 21 2.29 4.33 2.34
C LEU A 21 2.57 4.95 0.98
N GLU A 22 3.07 4.16 0.03
CA GLU A 22 3.32 4.68 -1.31
C GLU A 22 2.02 5.16 -1.94
N LEU A 23 0.94 4.41 -1.75
CA LEU A 23 -0.38 4.83 -2.24
C LEU A 23 -0.91 6.05 -1.49
N MET A 24 -0.71 6.07 -0.18
CA MET A 24 -1.17 7.17 0.67
C MET A 24 -0.53 8.51 0.27
N PHE A 25 0.76 8.48 -0.05
CA PHE A 25 1.52 9.68 -0.41
C PHE A 25 1.69 9.83 -1.91
N LEU A 26 0.87 9.14 -2.69
CA LEU A 26 0.96 9.18 -4.14
C LEU A 26 0.61 10.57 -4.66
N THR A 27 1.47 11.10 -5.53
CA THR A 27 1.23 12.40 -6.15
C THR A 27 0.82 12.20 -7.61
N PRO A 28 0.13 13.18 -8.21
CA PRO A 28 -0.25 13.06 -9.62
C PRO A 28 0.94 12.81 -10.55
N GLU A 29 2.10 13.35 -10.21
CA GLU A 29 3.30 13.19 -11.03
C GLU A 29 3.78 11.73 -11.11
N LYS A 30 3.47 10.94 -10.11
CA LYS A 30 3.86 9.53 -10.07
C LYS A 30 2.86 8.64 -10.80
N CYS A 31 1.69 9.17 -11.14
CA CYS A 31 0.64 8.39 -11.79
C CYS A 31 0.63 8.68 -13.28
N SER A 32 0.54 7.62 -14.08
CA SER A 32 0.36 7.78 -15.51
C SER A 32 -1.10 8.01 -15.88
N ASN A 33 -2.00 7.94 -14.91
CA ASN A 33 -3.43 8.04 -15.14
C ASN A 33 -4.10 8.69 -13.94
N ALA A 34 -5.10 9.55 -14.21
CA ALA A 34 -5.84 10.23 -13.15
C ALA A 34 -6.64 9.26 -12.26
N GLU A 35 -6.90 8.05 -12.76
CA GLU A 35 -7.65 7.04 -12.01
C GLU A 35 -6.81 6.33 -10.95
N GLY A 36 -5.49 6.55 -10.97
CA GLY A 36 -4.60 5.95 -10.01
C GLY A 36 -3.36 5.38 -10.66
N ILE A 37 -2.76 4.38 -10.02
CA ILE A 37 -1.51 3.77 -10.44
C ILE A 37 -1.72 2.27 -10.69
N THR A 38 -1.02 1.72 -11.67
CA THR A 38 -1.07 0.28 -11.91
C THR A 38 -0.17 -0.46 -10.92
N ALA A 39 -0.43 -1.76 -10.75
CA ALA A 39 0.41 -2.58 -9.88
C ALA A 39 1.86 -2.63 -10.38
N VAL A 40 2.06 -2.63 -11.70
CA VAL A 40 3.40 -2.66 -12.30
C VAL A 40 4.16 -1.37 -11.95
N GLU A 41 3.52 -0.23 -12.08
CA GLU A 41 4.13 1.06 -11.75
C GLU A 41 4.44 1.14 -10.25
N LEU A 42 3.49 0.69 -9.44
CA LEU A 42 3.66 0.71 -7.99
C LEU A 42 4.82 -0.21 -7.57
N ALA A 43 4.93 -1.37 -8.20
CA ALA A 43 6.02 -2.30 -7.93
C ALA A 43 7.39 -1.67 -8.17
N LYS A 44 7.49 -0.84 -9.20
CA LYS A 44 8.74 -0.12 -9.47
C LYS A 44 9.05 0.90 -8.39
N LEU A 45 8.03 1.59 -7.89
CA LEU A 45 8.22 2.60 -6.85
C LEU A 45 8.66 1.98 -5.54
N VAL A 46 8.08 0.85 -5.16
CA VAL A 46 8.40 0.20 -3.89
C VAL A 46 9.51 -0.84 -4.02
N ASN A 47 9.96 -1.10 -5.23
CA ASN A 47 11.03 -2.06 -5.52
C ASN A 47 10.69 -3.46 -5.02
N LEU A 48 9.50 -3.92 -5.33
CA LEU A 48 9.01 -5.25 -5.00
C LEU A 48 8.53 -5.97 -6.27
N PRO A 49 8.51 -7.30 -6.25
CA PRO A 49 7.91 -8.03 -7.37
C PRO A 49 6.43 -7.68 -7.53
N VAL A 50 5.98 -7.63 -8.77
CA VAL A 50 4.58 -7.28 -9.07
C VAL A 50 3.59 -8.19 -8.34
N GLU A 51 3.89 -9.49 -8.28
CA GLU A 51 3.00 -10.44 -7.62
C GLU A 51 2.86 -10.14 -6.13
N GLU A 52 3.95 -9.71 -5.51
CA GLU A 52 3.92 -9.33 -4.10
C GLU A 52 3.06 -8.07 -3.90
N VAL A 53 3.22 -7.09 -4.79
CA VAL A 53 2.43 -5.86 -4.75
C VAL A 53 0.95 -6.18 -4.91
N LYS A 54 0.61 -7.06 -5.83
CA LYS A 54 -0.79 -7.46 -6.04
C LYS A 54 -1.40 -8.09 -4.81
N LYS A 55 -0.63 -8.94 -4.11
CA LYS A 55 -1.10 -9.53 -2.85
C LYS A 55 -1.42 -8.47 -1.82
N LYS A 56 -0.53 -7.50 -1.67
CA LYS A 56 -0.72 -6.43 -0.68
C LYS A 56 -1.88 -5.52 -1.06
N LEU A 57 -2.02 -5.22 -2.35
CA LEU A 57 -3.15 -4.42 -2.82
C LEU A 57 -4.48 -5.12 -2.52
N ASN A 58 -4.54 -6.43 -2.66
CA ASN A 58 -5.76 -7.17 -2.35
C ASN A 58 -6.10 -7.14 -0.87
N ILE A 59 -5.08 -7.19 -0.01
CA ILE A 59 -5.30 -7.05 1.43
C ILE A 59 -5.89 -5.68 1.76
N LEU A 60 -5.33 -4.63 1.16
CA LEU A 60 -5.83 -3.27 1.38
C LEU A 60 -7.24 -3.10 0.81
N LYS A 61 -7.50 -3.74 -0.32
CA LYS A 61 -8.82 -3.71 -0.93
C LYS A 61 -9.86 -4.38 -0.04
N ASP A 62 -9.51 -5.51 0.58
CA ASP A 62 -10.41 -6.22 1.47
C ASP A 62 -10.76 -5.38 2.70
N LYS A 63 -9.90 -4.45 3.07
CA LYS A 63 -10.17 -3.48 4.14
C LYS A 63 -10.91 -2.25 3.65
N ASN A 64 -11.19 -2.17 2.36
CA ASN A 64 -11.89 -1.05 1.72
C ASN A 64 -11.12 0.28 1.78
N ILE A 65 -9.81 0.23 1.95
CA ILE A 65 -9.00 1.45 2.03
C ILE A 65 -8.26 1.76 0.74
N VAL A 66 -8.44 0.94 -0.29
CA VAL A 66 -8.00 1.28 -1.63
C VAL A 66 -9.13 1.01 -2.60
N ARG A 67 -9.18 1.80 -3.65
CA ARG A 67 -10.13 1.64 -4.74
C ARG A 67 -9.41 1.11 -5.96
N VAL A 68 -10.09 0.27 -6.72
CA VAL A 68 -9.55 -0.23 -7.98
C VAL A 68 -10.53 0.11 -9.07
N LYS A 69 -10.02 0.57 -10.21
CA LYS A 69 -10.83 0.93 -11.37
C LYS A 69 -10.21 0.34 -12.62
N GLY A 70 -11.07 -0.08 -13.54
CA GLY A 70 -10.62 -0.70 -14.78
C GLY A 70 -10.34 -2.18 -14.60
N MET A 71 -10.11 -2.85 -15.72
CA MET A 71 -9.88 -4.29 -15.71
C MET A 71 -8.52 -4.65 -16.29
N ASN A 72 -8.10 -3.95 -17.32
CA ASN A 72 -6.92 -4.31 -18.07
C ASN A 72 -6.30 -3.08 -18.70
N PRO A 73 -5.54 -2.30 -17.95
CA PRO A 73 -5.04 -2.53 -16.59
C PRO A 73 -5.99 -2.05 -15.51
N LYS A 74 -5.72 -2.50 -14.29
CA LYS A 74 -6.40 -1.99 -13.10
C LYS A 74 -5.61 -0.82 -12.56
N PHE A 75 -6.31 0.22 -12.14
CA PHE A 75 -5.72 1.40 -11.51
C PHE A 75 -6.12 1.45 -10.05
N TRP A 76 -5.16 1.65 -9.17
CA TRP A 76 -5.35 1.61 -7.73
C TRP A 76 -5.14 2.99 -7.12
N LYS A 77 -5.97 3.32 -6.17
CA LYS A 77 -5.93 4.62 -5.51
C LYS A 77 -6.29 4.45 -4.04
N PHE A 78 -5.59 5.19 -3.16
CA PHE A 78 -5.86 5.13 -1.73
C PHE A 78 -7.17 5.83 -1.41
N ASP A 79 -7.95 5.24 -0.50
CA ASP A 79 -9.23 5.81 -0.07
C ASP A 79 -9.07 6.34 1.35
N GLU A 80 -8.71 7.60 1.47
CA GLU A 80 -8.50 8.23 2.76
C GLU A 80 -9.76 8.24 3.61
N TYR A 81 -10.91 8.47 2.99
CA TYR A 81 -12.15 8.52 3.72
C TYR A 81 -12.43 7.21 4.45
N ASN A 82 -12.31 6.10 3.75
CA ASN A 82 -12.51 4.79 4.35
C ASN A 82 -11.40 4.44 5.33
N PHE A 83 -10.17 4.90 5.06
CA PHE A 83 -9.05 4.67 5.97
C PHE A 83 -9.34 5.30 7.34
N HIS A 84 -9.85 6.52 7.36
CA HIS A 84 -10.16 7.21 8.61
C HIS A 84 -11.37 6.63 9.34
N ARG A 85 -12.09 5.74 8.71
CA ARG A 85 -13.24 5.07 9.32
C ARG A 85 -12.89 3.71 9.92
N LEU A 86 -11.64 3.26 9.78
CA LEU A 86 -11.21 2.03 10.43
C LEU A 86 -11.22 2.20 11.95
N ASP A 87 -11.42 1.09 12.65
CA ASP A 87 -11.39 1.10 14.11
C ASP A 87 -9.99 1.49 14.59
N ASP A 88 -9.94 2.16 15.74
CA ASP A 88 -8.66 2.59 16.32
C ASP A 88 -7.72 1.43 16.61
N ASP A 89 -8.25 0.23 16.85
CA ASP A 89 -7.44 -0.95 17.13
C ASP A 89 -7.24 -1.85 15.92
N ASP A 90 -7.61 -1.39 14.72
CA ASP A 90 -7.37 -2.15 13.50
C ASP A 90 -5.86 -2.25 13.24
N GLU A 91 -5.40 -3.47 12.95
CA GLU A 91 -3.97 -3.72 12.74
C GLU A 91 -3.39 -2.94 11.57
N ILE A 92 -4.14 -2.83 10.48
CA ILE A 92 -3.66 -2.12 9.29
C ILE A 92 -3.66 -0.62 9.54
N PHE A 93 -4.64 -0.12 10.29
CA PHE A 93 -4.68 1.29 10.67
C PHE A 93 -3.41 1.64 11.46
N HIS A 94 -3.09 0.83 12.47
CA HIS A 94 -1.87 1.04 13.26
C HIS A 94 -0.60 0.92 12.44
N LEU A 95 -0.57 -0.06 11.56
CA LEU A 95 0.60 -0.27 10.70
C LEU A 95 0.89 0.95 9.84
N LEU A 96 -0.14 1.52 9.23
CA LEU A 96 0.03 2.65 8.32
C LEU A 96 0.17 3.98 9.04
N CYS A 97 -0.26 4.07 10.30
CA CYS A 97 -0.11 5.29 11.09
C CYS A 97 1.18 5.34 11.89
N ASN A 98 1.96 4.27 11.89
CA ASN A 98 3.23 4.24 12.60
C ASN A 98 4.33 4.77 11.69
N PHE A 99 4.76 6.01 11.93
CA PHE A 99 5.75 6.67 11.09
C PHE A 99 7.16 6.69 11.68
N GLU A 100 7.41 5.93 12.73
CA GLU A 100 8.71 5.94 13.41
C GLU A 100 9.88 5.60 12.48
N ASP A 101 9.69 4.58 11.64
CA ASP A 101 10.74 4.11 10.75
C ASP A 101 10.56 4.58 9.32
N VAL A 102 9.70 5.57 9.10
CA VAL A 102 9.37 6.02 7.76
C VAL A 102 10.30 7.13 7.32
N ASP A 103 10.92 6.94 6.16
CA ASP A 103 11.73 7.98 5.53
C ASP A 103 10.82 8.81 4.63
N PHE A 104 10.32 9.90 5.16
CA PHE A 104 9.39 10.75 4.41
C PHE A 104 10.03 11.40 3.19
N ASP A 105 11.33 11.62 3.23
CA ASP A 105 12.03 12.20 2.07
C ASP A 105 11.86 11.33 0.84
N LYS A 106 11.81 10.02 1.03
CA LYS A 106 11.60 9.07 -0.05
C LYS A 106 10.30 9.34 -0.80
N TYR A 107 9.26 9.78 -0.10
CA TYR A 107 7.93 10.00 -0.69
C TYR A 107 7.77 11.40 -1.26
N PHE A 108 8.55 12.35 -0.80
CA PHE A 108 8.40 13.76 -1.18
C PHE A 108 9.58 14.31 -1.98
N THR A 109 10.45 13.45 -2.46
CA THR A 109 11.57 13.86 -3.31
C THR A 109 11.06 14.10 -4.74
N TYR A 110 11.53 15.20 -5.32
CA TYR A 110 11.13 15.59 -6.68
C TYR A 110 12.30 15.49 -7.63
#